data_d028e40f40ab1ccfaa27abcacc209142
#
_entry.id   d028e40f40ab1ccfaa27abcacc209142
#
_cell.length_a   1.000
_cell.length_b   1.000
_cell.length_c   1.000
_cell.angle_alpha   90.00
_cell.angle_beta   90.00
_cell.angle_gamma   90.00
#
_symmetry.space_group_name_H-M   'P 1'
#
loop_
_entity.id
_entity.type
_entity.pdbx_description
1 polymer ?
#
loop_
_entity_poly.entity_id
_entity_poly.type
_entity_poly.pdbx_seq_one_letter_code
_entity_poly.pdbx_strand_id
1 'polypeptide(L)'
;MKKILTFLLAAALSTAASAQSDNTPYLTKSFSGASVQNVLARTSGGSITINGTAGGEARVEVYIKGQNNKELTKGQIEQRLAEDYIFDVSAANGRLSATASQKNKMFNWKNALSISYKIYVPKNVSTNLNTSGGSIVMADLNGNLDFSTSGGSLKLDQLSGNINGNTSGGSISITNSKSQIKLETSGGSIKAQNCSGNISLNTSGGSLSLNDLTGAVEANTSGGSVSANNINGELITHTSGGSITASLTKVGKYVTLDNSGGSINLKMPNQGLNLKLRANRIRINQLTNFNGSKDDDKVDGTVNGGGVPVKVSTSGTITVSFG
;
A
#
# COMPACT_ATOMS: atom_id res chain seq x y z
N MET A 1 78.42 -12.88 -34.46
CA MET A 1 77.26 -13.79 -34.58
C MET A 1 76.33 -13.50 -33.41
N LYS A 2 75.30 -12.69 -33.62
CA LYS A 2 74.32 -12.30 -32.60
C LYS A 2 73.09 -13.20 -32.72
N LYS A 3 72.78 -13.98 -31.67
CA LYS A 3 71.54 -14.79 -31.60
C LYS A 3 70.43 -13.91 -31.10
N ILE A 4 69.38 -13.72 -31.89
CA ILE A 4 68.14 -13.04 -31.53
C ILE A 4 67.25 -14.11 -30.95
N LEU A 5 66.90 -13.96 -29.69
CA LEU A 5 65.95 -14.80 -28.96
C LEU A 5 64.55 -14.14 -29.06
N THR A 6 63.64 -14.74 -29.85
CA THR A 6 62.26 -14.27 -30.04
C THR A 6 61.39 -14.84 -28.91
N PHE A 7 60.90 -13.98 -28.02
CA PHE A 7 59.88 -14.32 -26.98
C PHE A 7 58.51 -14.28 -27.63
N LEU A 8 57.85 -15.42 -27.77
CA LEU A 8 56.42 -15.49 -28.07
C LEU A 8 55.63 -15.24 -26.77
N LEU A 9 54.97 -14.11 -26.70
CA LEU A 9 54.00 -13.78 -25.63
C LEU A 9 52.64 -14.36 -26.01
N ALA A 10 52.27 -15.50 -25.43
CA ALA A 10 50.92 -16.06 -25.57
C ALA A 10 49.94 -15.24 -24.69
N ALA A 11 49.16 -14.40 -25.32
CA ALA A 11 48.03 -13.71 -24.63
C ALA A 11 46.89 -14.71 -24.41
N ALA A 12 46.74 -15.18 -23.19
CA ALA A 12 45.56 -15.91 -22.75
C ALA A 12 44.38 -14.92 -22.65
N LEU A 13 43.47 -14.95 -23.60
CA LEU A 13 42.18 -14.30 -23.45
C LEU A 13 41.37 -15.08 -22.42
N SER A 14 41.37 -14.63 -21.18
CA SER A 14 40.41 -15.03 -20.19
C SER A 14 39.09 -14.33 -20.52
N THR A 15 38.12 -15.05 -21.08
CA THR A 15 36.75 -14.63 -21.15
C THR A 15 36.20 -14.60 -19.73
N ALA A 16 36.22 -13.43 -19.09
CA ALA A 16 35.50 -13.21 -17.87
C ALA A 16 34.00 -13.35 -18.18
N ALA A 17 33.41 -14.46 -17.80
CA ALA A 17 31.98 -14.58 -17.71
C ALA A 17 31.53 -13.58 -16.64
N SER A 18 31.05 -12.40 -17.06
CA SER A 18 30.47 -11.41 -16.16
C SER A 18 29.24 -12.05 -15.53
N ALA A 19 29.35 -12.41 -14.26
CA ALA A 19 28.17 -12.68 -13.45
C ALA A 19 27.30 -11.44 -13.53
N GLN A 20 26.09 -11.59 -14.04
CA GLN A 20 25.13 -10.50 -14.21
C GLN A 20 24.82 -9.96 -12.82
N SER A 21 25.23 -8.72 -12.53
CA SER A 21 24.97 -8.10 -11.25
C SER A 21 23.45 -8.03 -11.02
N ASP A 22 23.00 -8.16 -9.78
CA ASP A 22 21.59 -8.17 -9.32
C ASP A 22 20.72 -7.00 -9.85
N ASN A 23 21.30 -6.04 -10.54
CA ASN A 23 20.70 -4.80 -11.02
C ASN A 23 20.56 -4.68 -12.55
N THR A 24 20.95 -5.67 -13.35
CA THR A 24 20.85 -5.55 -14.80
C THR A 24 19.53 -6.12 -15.31
N PRO A 25 18.67 -5.32 -16.00
CA PRO A 25 17.42 -5.82 -16.54
C PRO A 25 17.68 -6.85 -17.68
N TYR A 26 16.85 -7.90 -17.72
CA TYR A 26 16.82 -8.84 -18.82
C TYR A 26 16.40 -8.15 -20.14
N LEU A 27 15.44 -7.22 -20.04
CA LEU A 27 14.93 -6.45 -21.18
C LEU A 27 14.65 -5.01 -20.71
N THR A 28 15.09 -4.04 -21.50
CA THR A 28 14.63 -2.63 -21.37
C THR A 28 13.94 -2.24 -22.67
N LYS A 29 12.73 -1.71 -22.59
CA LYS A 29 11.97 -1.24 -23.74
C LYS A 29 11.44 0.17 -23.48
N SER A 30 11.87 1.11 -24.32
CA SER A 30 11.39 2.51 -24.31
C SER A 30 10.35 2.70 -25.39
N PHE A 31 9.34 3.50 -25.09
CA PHE A 31 8.20 3.82 -25.96
C PHE A 31 8.15 5.33 -26.18
N SER A 32 9.13 5.85 -26.91
CA SER A 32 9.19 7.26 -27.30
C SER A 32 8.01 7.62 -28.20
N GLY A 33 7.38 8.77 -27.94
CA GLY A 33 6.22 9.26 -28.70
C GLY A 33 4.89 8.53 -28.41
N ALA A 34 4.85 7.51 -27.55
CA ALA A 34 3.62 6.87 -27.13
C ALA A 34 2.94 7.69 -26.02
N SER A 35 1.75 8.23 -26.29
CA SER A 35 0.91 8.84 -25.27
C SER A 35 0.29 7.73 -24.40
N VAL A 36 0.99 7.32 -23.32
CA VAL A 36 0.47 6.30 -22.41
C VAL A 36 -0.54 6.92 -21.45
N GLN A 37 -1.76 6.40 -21.47
CA GLN A 37 -2.87 6.77 -20.59
C GLN A 37 -3.26 5.64 -19.64
N ASN A 38 -2.99 4.40 -20.04
CA ASN A 38 -3.35 3.20 -19.28
C ASN A 38 -2.17 2.24 -19.16
N VAL A 39 -1.96 1.68 -18.00
CA VAL A 39 -0.93 0.68 -17.74
C VAL A 39 -1.57 -0.63 -17.27
N LEU A 40 -1.28 -1.70 -17.97
CA LEU A 40 -1.64 -3.06 -17.58
C LEU A 40 -0.35 -3.81 -17.25
N ALA A 41 -0.16 -4.22 -15.99
CA ALA A 41 0.96 -5.09 -15.64
C ALA A 41 0.47 -6.32 -14.87
N ARG A 42 0.89 -7.50 -15.31
CA ARG A 42 0.51 -8.79 -14.69
C ARG A 42 1.69 -9.73 -14.63
N THR A 43 1.88 -10.32 -13.46
CA THR A 43 2.88 -11.38 -13.25
C THR A 43 2.41 -12.31 -12.12
N SER A 44 3.00 -13.50 -12.02
CA SER A 44 2.66 -14.44 -10.96
C SER A 44 3.60 -14.34 -9.76
N GLY A 45 4.91 -14.31 -9.98
CA GLY A 45 5.90 -14.41 -8.89
C GLY A 45 6.70 -13.14 -8.63
N GLY A 46 6.80 -12.23 -9.60
CA GLY A 46 7.62 -11.03 -9.52
C GLY A 46 6.91 -9.81 -8.93
N SER A 47 7.69 -8.82 -8.58
CA SER A 47 7.20 -7.53 -8.09
C SER A 47 6.90 -6.56 -9.24
N ILE A 48 6.01 -5.62 -9.00
CA ILE A 48 5.68 -4.54 -9.94
C ILE A 48 6.02 -3.22 -9.26
N THR A 49 6.94 -2.46 -9.87
CA THR A 49 7.24 -1.08 -9.46
C THR A 49 6.81 -0.15 -10.58
N ILE A 50 6.04 0.88 -10.27
CA ILE A 50 5.63 1.90 -11.23
C ILE A 50 5.86 3.30 -10.68
N ASN A 51 6.50 4.15 -11.46
CA ASN A 51 6.83 5.52 -11.10
C ASN A 51 6.32 6.50 -12.16
N GLY A 52 5.61 7.52 -11.70
CA GLY A 52 5.27 8.67 -12.53
C GLY A 52 6.48 9.55 -12.78
N THR A 53 6.71 9.94 -14.03
CA THR A 53 7.82 10.81 -14.42
C THR A 53 7.32 12.12 -15.01
N ALA A 54 8.12 13.19 -14.90
CA ALA A 54 7.82 14.47 -15.53
C ALA A 54 8.07 14.45 -17.04
N GLY A 55 8.92 13.55 -17.55
CA GLY A 55 9.19 13.35 -18.98
C GLY A 55 8.12 12.44 -19.60
N GLY A 56 7.66 12.77 -20.80
CA GLY A 56 6.58 12.03 -21.48
C GLY A 56 6.94 10.64 -21.98
N GLU A 57 8.18 10.15 -21.78
CA GLU A 57 8.60 8.83 -22.22
C GLU A 57 8.16 7.73 -21.27
N ALA A 58 7.57 6.67 -21.85
CA ALA A 58 7.30 5.45 -21.11
C ALA A 58 8.42 4.44 -21.33
N ARG A 59 8.83 3.78 -20.24
CA ARG A 59 9.89 2.76 -20.26
C ARG A 59 9.52 1.60 -19.33
N VAL A 60 9.82 0.39 -19.78
CA VAL A 60 9.68 -0.83 -18.98
C VAL A 60 11.03 -1.53 -18.90
N GLU A 61 11.44 -1.84 -17.69
CA GLU A 61 12.58 -2.70 -17.39
C GLU A 61 12.05 -4.01 -16.81
N VAL A 62 12.48 -5.13 -17.35
CA VAL A 62 12.07 -6.47 -16.95
C VAL A 62 13.23 -7.18 -16.29
N TYR A 63 13.00 -7.71 -15.10
CA TYR A 63 13.98 -8.49 -14.33
C TYR A 63 13.44 -9.90 -14.17
N ILE A 64 14.25 -10.90 -14.53
CA ILE A 64 13.82 -12.31 -14.52
C ILE A 64 14.83 -13.14 -13.72
N LYS A 65 14.30 -13.86 -12.72
CA LYS A 65 15.05 -14.83 -11.92
C LYS A 65 14.31 -16.17 -11.91
N GLY A 66 15.01 -17.23 -11.60
CA GLY A 66 14.40 -18.52 -11.32
C GLY A 66 13.70 -18.54 -9.96
N GLN A 67 13.10 -19.66 -9.64
CA GLN A 67 12.48 -19.90 -8.33
C GLN A 67 13.52 -19.66 -7.20
N ASN A 68 13.08 -19.12 -6.07
CA ASN A 68 13.90 -18.77 -4.91
C ASN A 68 15.05 -17.82 -5.25
N ASN A 69 14.82 -16.87 -6.17
CA ASN A 69 15.81 -15.90 -6.66
C ASN A 69 17.05 -16.50 -7.32
N LYS A 70 16.95 -17.72 -7.83
CA LYS A 70 18.06 -18.39 -8.53
C LYS A 70 18.45 -17.61 -9.78
N GLU A 71 19.72 -17.30 -9.90
CA GLU A 71 20.28 -16.73 -11.12
C GLU A 71 20.23 -17.77 -12.27
N LEU A 72 19.79 -17.31 -13.44
CA LEU A 72 19.70 -18.10 -14.67
C LEU A 72 20.51 -17.43 -15.78
N THR A 73 21.08 -18.24 -16.66
CA THR A 73 21.68 -17.70 -17.87
C THR A 73 20.61 -17.14 -18.80
N LYS A 74 20.98 -16.21 -19.69
CA LYS A 74 20.06 -15.63 -20.66
C LYS A 74 19.37 -16.70 -21.51
N GLY A 75 20.11 -17.72 -21.97
CA GLY A 75 19.54 -18.83 -22.74
C GLY A 75 18.52 -19.65 -21.96
N GLN A 76 18.76 -19.90 -20.66
CA GLN A 76 17.78 -20.59 -19.80
C GLN A 76 16.50 -19.76 -19.62
N ILE A 77 16.61 -18.44 -19.51
CA ILE A 77 15.45 -17.53 -19.42
C ILE A 77 14.67 -17.57 -20.74
N GLU A 78 15.34 -17.42 -21.88
CA GLU A 78 14.73 -17.43 -23.22
C GLU A 78 13.99 -18.75 -23.49
N GLN A 79 14.62 -19.88 -23.19
CA GLN A 79 14.00 -21.19 -23.33
C GLN A 79 12.71 -21.30 -22.51
N ARG A 80 12.77 -20.98 -21.20
CA ARG A 80 11.61 -21.08 -20.31
C ARG A 80 10.50 -20.11 -20.71
N LEU A 81 10.84 -18.88 -21.12
CA LEU A 81 9.84 -17.92 -21.61
C LEU A 81 9.14 -18.46 -22.86
N ALA A 82 9.90 -19.03 -23.80
CA ALA A 82 9.33 -19.57 -25.04
C ALA A 82 8.45 -20.82 -24.80
N GLU A 83 8.85 -21.69 -23.90
CA GLU A 83 8.13 -22.93 -23.61
C GLU A 83 6.91 -22.72 -22.72
N ASP A 84 7.06 -21.95 -21.61
CA ASP A 84 6.14 -21.98 -20.49
C ASP A 84 5.31 -20.70 -20.33
N TYR A 85 5.65 -19.58 -20.99
CA TYR A 85 5.01 -18.29 -20.76
C TYR A 85 4.43 -17.63 -22.00
N ILE A 86 3.33 -16.92 -21.83
CA ILE A 86 2.88 -15.86 -22.73
C ILE A 86 3.44 -14.57 -22.12
N PHE A 87 4.43 -13.99 -22.80
CA PHE A 87 5.15 -12.79 -22.35
C PHE A 87 4.98 -11.66 -23.35
N ASP A 88 4.49 -10.51 -22.88
CA ASP A 88 4.30 -9.30 -23.70
C ASP A 88 4.79 -8.05 -22.97
N VAL A 89 5.57 -7.24 -23.68
CA VAL A 89 5.90 -5.87 -23.29
C VAL A 89 5.69 -4.99 -24.52
N SER A 90 4.59 -4.27 -24.57
CA SER A 90 4.16 -3.49 -25.72
C SER A 90 3.47 -2.19 -25.31
N ALA A 91 3.40 -1.22 -26.23
CA ALA A 91 2.56 -0.04 -26.07
C ALA A 91 1.82 0.23 -27.39
N ALA A 92 0.51 0.29 -27.34
CA ALA A 92 -0.36 0.58 -28.47
C ALA A 92 -1.65 1.26 -27.99
N ASN A 93 -2.19 2.16 -28.80
CA ASN A 93 -3.48 2.83 -28.56
C ASN A 93 -3.63 3.41 -27.13
N GLY A 94 -2.58 4.09 -26.64
CA GLY A 94 -2.57 4.70 -25.29
C GLY A 94 -2.43 3.71 -24.14
N ARG A 95 -2.26 2.40 -24.41
CA ARG A 95 -2.06 1.36 -23.38
C ARG A 95 -0.63 0.81 -23.44
N LEU A 96 0.01 0.79 -22.29
CA LEU A 96 1.24 0.05 -22.05
C LEU A 96 0.90 -1.28 -21.38
N SER A 97 1.33 -2.38 -21.97
CA SER A 97 1.20 -3.75 -21.44
C SER A 97 2.56 -4.28 -21.02
N ALA A 98 2.63 -4.86 -19.82
CA ALA A 98 3.78 -5.62 -19.32
C ALA A 98 3.24 -6.88 -18.63
N THR A 99 3.07 -7.96 -19.37
CA THR A 99 2.36 -9.15 -18.88
C THR A 99 3.17 -10.42 -19.06
N ALA A 100 3.09 -11.29 -18.05
CA ALA A 100 3.60 -12.64 -18.10
C ALA A 100 2.61 -13.59 -17.46
N SER A 101 2.12 -14.56 -18.22
CA SER A 101 1.22 -15.61 -17.75
C SER A 101 1.72 -16.98 -18.21
N GLN A 102 1.46 -18.00 -17.42
CA GLN A 102 1.78 -19.36 -17.77
C GLN A 102 0.88 -19.87 -18.89
N LYS A 103 1.43 -20.62 -19.84
CA LYS A 103 0.69 -21.20 -20.98
C LYS A 103 -0.20 -22.35 -20.54
N ASN A 104 0.27 -23.19 -19.63
CA ASN A 104 -0.38 -24.43 -19.22
C ASN A 104 -0.76 -24.45 -17.74
N LYS A 105 -1.91 -25.05 -17.40
CA LYS A 105 -2.34 -25.27 -16.01
C LYS A 105 -1.49 -26.32 -15.27
N MET A 106 -0.93 -27.30 -16.00
CA MET A 106 -0.02 -28.32 -15.45
C MET A 106 1.44 -27.84 -15.57
N PHE A 107 1.74 -26.77 -14.86
CA PHE A 107 3.03 -26.11 -14.90
C PHE A 107 4.01 -26.75 -13.89
N ASN A 108 5.26 -26.98 -14.33
CA ASN A 108 6.29 -27.45 -13.44
C ASN A 108 6.85 -26.29 -12.61
N TRP A 109 6.44 -26.21 -11.35
CA TRP A 109 6.85 -25.13 -10.43
C TRP A 109 8.36 -25.02 -10.24
N LYS A 110 9.14 -26.09 -10.44
CA LYS A 110 10.63 -26.03 -10.38
C LYS A 110 11.22 -25.16 -11.47
N ASN A 111 10.50 -24.97 -12.58
CA ASN A 111 10.91 -24.12 -13.70
C ASN A 111 10.29 -22.72 -13.64
N ALA A 112 9.59 -22.39 -12.56
CA ALA A 112 8.95 -21.10 -12.43
C ALA A 112 9.94 -19.95 -12.53
N LEU A 113 9.51 -18.90 -13.24
CA LEU A 113 10.22 -17.64 -13.34
C LEU A 113 9.56 -16.59 -12.44
N SER A 114 10.39 -15.86 -11.71
CA SER A 114 10.00 -14.61 -11.05
C SER A 114 10.26 -13.47 -12.04
N ILE A 115 9.18 -12.91 -12.61
CA ILE A 115 9.26 -11.86 -13.64
C ILE A 115 8.79 -10.56 -13.01
N SER A 116 9.72 -9.64 -12.74
CA SER A 116 9.45 -8.35 -12.12
C SER A 116 9.52 -7.23 -13.14
N TYR A 117 8.71 -6.22 -12.94
CA TYR A 117 8.66 -5.04 -13.79
C TYR A 117 9.01 -3.78 -13.02
N LYS A 118 9.87 -2.92 -13.61
CA LYS A 118 9.97 -1.50 -13.28
C LYS A 118 9.44 -0.68 -14.45
N ILE A 119 8.40 0.08 -14.19
CA ILE A 119 7.64 0.82 -15.20
C ILE A 119 7.76 2.31 -14.90
N TYR A 120 8.12 3.09 -15.88
CA TYR A 120 8.19 4.54 -15.83
C TYR A 120 7.19 5.09 -16.84
N VAL A 121 6.30 6.00 -16.40
CA VAL A 121 5.20 6.51 -17.22
C VAL A 121 4.92 7.97 -16.87
N PRO A 122 4.15 8.71 -17.68
CA PRO A 122 3.63 10.02 -17.28
C PRO A 122 2.84 9.92 -15.96
N LYS A 123 2.85 11.00 -15.17
CA LYS A 123 2.15 11.01 -13.86
C LYS A 123 0.65 10.75 -13.96
N ASN A 124 0.01 11.26 -15.02
CA ASN A 124 -1.43 11.13 -15.22
C ASN A 124 -1.75 9.87 -16.03
N VAL A 125 -1.95 8.76 -15.36
CA VAL A 125 -2.28 7.47 -15.96
C VAL A 125 -3.25 6.67 -15.09
N SER A 126 -4.05 5.83 -15.71
CA SER A 126 -4.79 4.77 -15.03
C SER A 126 -3.97 3.48 -15.01
N THR A 127 -4.10 2.70 -13.94
CA THR A 127 -3.34 1.45 -13.78
C THR A 127 -4.24 0.26 -13.48
N ASN A 128 -3.86 -0.91 -13.97
CA ASN A 128 -4.39 -2.20 -13.53
C ASN A 128 -3.20 -3.14 -13.31
N LEU A 129 -2.75 -3.25 -12.05
CA LEU A 129 -1.56 -4.01 -11.70
C LEU A 129 -1.95 -5.25 -10.89
N ASN A 130 -1.43 -6.41 -11.28
CA ASN A 130 -1.74 -7.66 -10.60
C ASN A 130 -0.51 -8.56 -10.50
N THR A 131 -0.24 -9.04 -9.30
CA THR A 131 0.75 -10.09 -9.06
C THR A 131 0.23 -11.06 -7.99
N SER A 132 0.72 -12.30 -7.95
CA SER A 132 0.31 -13.22 -6.89
C SER A 132 1.29 -13.21 -5.70
N GLY A 133 2.57 -13.31 -5.95
CA GLY A 133 3.58 -13.42 -4.89
C GLY A 133 4.36 -12.15 -4.59
N GLY A 134 4.54 -11.29 -5.57
CA GLY A 134 5.39 -10.11 -5.47
C GLY A 134 4.73 -8.90 -4.82
N SER A 135 5.53 -7.94 -4.41
CA SER A 135 5.05 -6.66 -3.89
C SER A 135 4.74 -5.68 -5.02
N ILE A 136 3.85 -4.74 -4.75
CA ILE A 136 3.57 -3.62 -5.63
C ILE A 136 4.07 -2.33 -4.99
N VAL A 137 4.87 -1.58 -5.73
CA VAL A 137 5.39 -0.26 -5.34
C VAL A 137 4.92 0.77 -6.35
N MET A 138 4.27 1.82 -5.88
CA MET A 138 3.75 2.89 -6.74
C MET A 138 4.16 4.25 -6.20
N ALA A 139 4.62 5.13 -7.08
CA ALA A 139 4.98 6.49 -6.68
C ALA A 139 4.64 7.52 -7.77
N ASP A 140 4.29 8.75 -7.33
CA ASP A 140 4.11 9.92 -8.20
C ASP A 140 3.03 9.76 -9.29
N LEU A 141 1.89 9.14 -8.99
CA LEU A 141 0.83 8.87 -9.97
C LEU A 141 -0.48 9.57 -9.62
N ASN A 142 -1.22 9.94 -10.67
CA ASN A 142 -2.55 10.52 -10.58
C ASN A 142 -3.50 9.85 -11.58
N GLY A 143 -4.62 9.31 -11.12
CA GLY A 143 -5.63 8.67 -11.97
C GLY A 143 -6.47 7.63 -11.27
N ASN A 144 -7.02 6.69 -12.04
CA ASN A 144 -7.66 5.50 -11.51
C ASN A 144 -6.60 4.41 -11.32
N LEU A 145 -6.24 4.17 -10.07
CA LEU A 145 -5.13 3.31 -9.70
C LEU A 145 -5.67 2.04 -9.04
N ASP A 146 -5.84 0.99 -9.84
CA ASP A 146 -6.27 -0.33 -9.38
C ASP A 146 -5.08 -1.28 -9.32
N PHE A 147 -4.88 -1.94 -8.17
CA PHE A 147 -3.76 -2.86 -8.00
C PHE A 147 -4.04 -3.92 -6.94
N SER A 148 -3.54 -5.13 -7.18
CA SER A 148 -3.72 -6.24 -6.25
C SER A 148 -2.54 -7.21 -6.22
N THR A 149 -2.32 -7.80 -5.05
CA THR A 149 -1.41 -8.93 -4.86
C THR A 149 -2.00 -9.92 -3.86
N SER A 150 -1.60 -11.19 -3.89
CA SER A 150 -2.05 -12.13 -2.86
C SER A 150 -1.09 -12.19 -1.66
N GLY A 151 0.20 -12.30 -1.92
CA GLY A 151 1.19 -12.48 -0.84
C GLY A 151 2.04 -11.25 -0.53
N GLY A 152 2.26 -10.38 -1.50
CA GLY A 152 3.17 -9.25 -1.39
C GLY A 152 2.62 -8.05 -0.64
N SER A 153 3.50 -7.14 -0.26
CA SER A 153 3.14 -5.87 0.38
C SER A 153 2.87 -4.78 -0.65
N LEU A 154 2.07 -3.80 -0.25
CA LEU A 154 1.80 -2.60 -1.05
C LEU A 154 2.55 -1.41 -0.44
N LYS A 155 3.38 -0.73 -1.23
CA LYS A 155 4.07 0.49 -0.84
C LYS A 155 3.70 1.62 -1.80
N LEU A 156 3.03 2.65 -1.28
CA LEU A 156 2.35 3.68 -2.05
C LEU A 156 2.82 5.06 -1.57
N ASP A 157 3.29 5.89 -2.46
CA ASP A 157 3.75 7.23 -2.13
C ASP A 157 3.33 8.26 -3.18
N GLN A 158 2.92 9.45 -2.74
CA GLN A 158 2.57 10.58 -3.60
C GLN A 158 1.54 10.22 -4.69
N LEU A 159 0.48 9.48 -4.31
CA LEU A 159 -0.60 9.11 -5.21
C LEU A 159 -1.80 10.05 -5.08
N SER A 160 -2.54 10.23 -6.17
CA SER A 160 -3.78 11.00 -6.17
C SER A 160 -4.82 10.43 -7.16
N GLY A 161 -6.08 10.81 -6.97
CA GLY A 161 -7.20 10.30 -7.76
C GLY A 161 -7.97 9.19 -7.04
N ASN A 162 -8.36 8.15 -7.76
CA ASN A 162 -9.04 7.00 -7.20
C ASN A 162 -8.04 5.85 -6.97
N ILE A 163 -7.67 5.63 -5.72
CA ILE A 163 -6.66 4.67 -5.32
C ILE A 163 -7.37 3.47 -4.69
N ASN A 164 -7.34 2.32 -5.36
CA ASN A 164 -7.98 1.09 -4.93
C ASN A 164 -6.99 -0.07 -4.93
N GLY A 165 -6.61 -0.54 -3.76
CA GLY A 165 -5.57 -1.54 -3.60
C GLY A 165 -5.91 -2.63 -2.60
N ASN A 166 -5.55 -3.88 -2.92
CA ASN A 166 -5.76 -4.98 -1.99
C ASN A 166 -4.59 -5.98 -1.99
N THR A 167 -4.40 -6.61 -0.83
CA THR A 167 -3.52 -7.77 -0.68
C THR A 167 -4.16 -8.76 0.30
N SER A 168 -3.85 -10.05 0.20
CA SER A 168 -4.36 -11.00 1.20
C SER A 168 -3.42 -11.15 2.39
N GLY A 169 -2.13 -11.30 2.17
CA GLY A 169 -1.16 -11.57 3.24
C GLY A 169 -0.27 -10.40 3.63
N GLY A 170 0.01 -9.50 2.69
CA GLY A 170 1.00 -8.45 2.89
C GLY A 170 0.51 -7.25 3.68
N SER A 171 1.44 -6.47 4.18
CA SER A 171 1.14 -5.17 4.80
C SER A 171 1.02 -4.06 3.76
N ILE A 172 0.28 -3.02 4.11
CA ILE A 172 0.09 -1.84 3.26
C ILE A 172 0.71 -0.61 3.93
N SER A 173 1.51 0.13 3.18
CA SER A 173 2.01 1.44 3.60
C SER A 173 1.66 2.48 2.55
N ILE A 174 0.96 3.53 2.95
CA ILE A 174 0.63 4.67 2.08
C ILE A 174 1.07 5.97 2.71
N THR A 175 1.74 6.82 1.91
CA THR A 175 2.26 8.12 2.36
C THR A 175 1.93 9.21 1.34
N ASN A 176 1.80 10.47 1.81
CA ASN A 176 1.70 11.68 0.98
C ASN A 176 0.63 11.61 -0.14
N SER A 177 -0.46 10.93 0.11
CA SER A 177 -1.47 10.60 -0.92
C SER A 177 -2.81 11.25 -0.63
N LYS A 178 -3.63 11.45 -1.68
CA LYS A 178 -4.87 12.21 -1.52
C LYS A 178 -6.01 11.76 -2.44
N SER A 179 -7.19 12.24 -2.13
CA SER A 179 -8.49 12.10 -2.81
C SER A 179 -9.29 10.88 -2.35
N GLN A 180 -9.51 9.86 -3.17
CA GLN A 180 -10.22 8.64 -2.78
C GLN A 180 -9.21 7.53 -2.52
N ILE A 181 -9.12 7.06 -1.29
CA ILE A 181 -8.17 6.01 -0.90
C ILE A 181 -8.97 4.84 -0.32
N LYS A 182 -8.93 3.70 -0.98
CA LYS A 182 -9.50 2.44 -0.48
C LYS A 182 -8.43 1.35 -0.49
N LEU A 183 -8.06 0.87 0.70
CA LEU A 183 -7.02 -0.13 0.85
C LEU A 183 -7.47 -1.26 1.79
N GLU A 184 -7.25 -2.49 1.36
CA GLU A 184 -7.70 -3.68 2.07
C GLU A 184 -6.60 -4.74 2.17
N THR A 185 -6.48 -5.38 3.33
CA THR A 185 -5.67 -6.58 3.52
C THR A 185 -6.37 -7.56 4.45
N SER A 186 -6.12 -8.87 4.32
CA SER A 186 -6.67 -9.82 5.27
C SER A 186 -5.75 -10.06 6.47
N GLY A 187 -4.45 -10.22 6.24
CA GLY A 187 -3.50 -10.59 7.30
C GLY A 187 -2.59 -9.46 7.78
N GLY A 188 -2.21 -8.56 6.90
CA GLY A 188 -1.20 -7.54 7.17
C GLY A 188 -1.72 -6.32 7.93
N SER A 189 -0.81 -5.51 8.43
CA SER A 189 -1.13 -4.21 9.02
C SER A 189 -1.17 -3.11 7.95
N ILE A 190 -1.94 -2.05 8.22
CA ILE A 190 -1.98 -0.88 7.35
C ILE A 190 -1.39 0.33 8.07
N LYS A 191 -0.44 0.99 7.42
CA LYS A 191 0.12 2.28 7.86
C LYS A 191 -0.25 3.35 6.85
N ALA A 192 -0.92 4.42 7.30
CA ALA A 192 -1.22 5.60 6.50
C ALA A 192 -0.64 6.85 7.17
N GLN A 193 0.05 7.67 6.40
CA GLN A 193 0.67 8.87 6.92
C GLN A 193 0.59 10.03 5.92
N ASN A 194 0.26 11.23 6.42
CA ASN A 194 0.18 12.46 5.62
C ASN A 194 -0.75 12.28 4.39
N CYS A 195 -1.96 11.75 4.63
CA CYS A 195 -2.94 11.53 3.58
C CYS A 195 -4.20 12.39 3.79
N SER A 196 -4.91 12.69 2.67
CA SER A 196 -6.09 13.53 2.75
C SER A 196 -7.20 13.09 1.79
N GLY A 197 -8.45 13.38 2.16
CA GLY A 197 -9.64 13.09 1.36
C GLY A 197 -10.57 12.07 2.01
N ASN A 198 -11.15 11.18 1.21
CA ASN A 198 -11.96 10.07 1.72
C ASN A 198 -11.10 8.82 1.81
N ILE A 199 -10.86 8.36 3.03
CA ILE A 199 -9.88 7.31 3.31
C ILE A 199 -10.59 6.14 3.96
N SER A 200 -10.60 4.97 3.31
CA SER A 200 -11.15 3.71 3.82
C SER A 200 -10.05 2.66 3.90
N LEU A 201 -9.76 2.18 5.11
CA LEU A 201 -8.67 1.26 5.42
C LEU A 201 -9.20 0.06 6.21
N ASN A 202 -9.11 -1.13 5.63
CA ASN A 202 -9.66 -2.34 6.22
C ASN A 202 -8.63 -3.45 6.32
N THR A 203 -8.54 -4.08 7.49
CA THR A 203 -7.78 -5.31 7.68
C THR A 203 -8.56 -6.29 8.57
N SER A 204 -8.33 -7.60 8.43
CA SER A 204 -8.94 -8.56 9.34
C SER A 204 -8.04 -8.88 10.54
N GLY A 205 -6.76 -9.12 10.32
CA GLY A 205 -5.84 -9.56 11.37
C GLY A 205 -4.89 -8.50 11.90
N GLY A 206 -4.48 -7.55 11.05
CA GLY A 206 -3.44 -6.58 11.37
C GLY A 206 -3.92 -5.36 12.17
N SER A 207 -2.98 -4.56 12.59
CA SER A 207 -3.25 -3.27 13.26
C SER A 207 -3.25 -2.12 12.23
N LEU A 208 -3.95 -1.05 12.58
CA LEU A 208 -4.02 0.18 11.80
C LEU A 208 -3.23 1.29 12.51
N SER A 209 -2.28 1.91 11.79
CA SER A 209 -1.49 3.05 12.26
C SER A 209 -1.71 4.24 11.33
N LEU A 210 -2.44 5.23 11.82
CA LEU A 210 -2.91 6.39 11.08
C LEU A 210 -2.29 7.64 11.70
N ASN A 211 -1.56 8.41 10.90
CA ASN A 211 -0.89 9.62 11.38
C ASN A 211 -1.09 10.75 10.38
N ASP A 212 -1.42 11.94 10.89
CA ASP A 212 -1.53 13.17 10.09
C ASP A 212 -2.52 13.01 8.92
N LEU A 213 -3.73 12.53 9.20
CA LEU A 213 -4.78 12.36 8.18
C LEU A 213 -5.79 13.51 8.22
N THR A 214 -6.23 13.95 7.04
CA THR A 214 -7.21 15.04 6.90
C THR A 214 -8.38 14.60 6.03
N GLY A 215 -9.62 14.77 6.52
CA GLY A 215 -10.86 14.48 5.79
C GLY A 215 -11.72 13.42 6.46
N ALA A 216 -12.42 12.60 5.68
CA ALA A 216 -13.24 11.51 6.18
C ALA A 216 -12.44 10.21 6.24
N VAL A 217 -12.22 9.73 7.46
CA VAL A 217 -11.40 8.54 7.73
C VAL A 217 -12.26 7.42 8.27
N GLU A 218 -12.30 6.29 7.59
CA GLU A 218 -12.87 5.03 8.06
C GLU A 218 -11.77 3.98 8.15
N ALA A 219 -11.59 3.36 9.33
CA ALA A 219 -10.49 2.46 9.59
C ALA A 219 -10.93 1.28 10.48
N ASN A 220 -11.05 0.10 9.89
CA ASN A 220 -11.63 -1.06 10.54
C ASN A 220 -10.65 -2.25 10.58
N THR A 221 -10.63 -2.94 11.71
CA THR A 221 -9.91 -4.22 11.88
C THR A 221 -10.75 -5.17 12.75
N SER A 222 -10.55 -6.48 12.59
CA SER A 222 -11.20 -7.44 13.50
C SER A 222 -10.30 -7.82 14.67
N GLY A 223 -9.00 -8.05 14.44
CA GLY A 223 -8.10 -8.57 15.47
C GLY A 223 -7.13 -7.55 16.06
N GLY A 224 -6.74 -6.55 15.29
CA GLY A 224 -5.69 -5.61 15.67
C GLY A 224 -6.16 -4.39 16.45
N SER A 225 -5.21 -3.56 16.84
CA SER A 225 -5.48 -2.25 17.46
C SER A 225 -5.52 -1.15 16.40
N VAL A 226 -6.24 -0.08 16.69
CA VAL A 226 -6.26 1.13 15.88
C VAL A 226 -5.57 2.26 16.64
N SER A 227 -4.52 2.81 16.04
CA SER A 227 -3.83 4.02 16.51
C SER A 227 -4.01 5.14 15.49
N ALA A 228 -4.78 6.16 15.83
CA ALA A 228 -5.12 7.29 14.97
C ALA A 228 -4.65 8.58 15.63
N ASN A 229 -3.55 9.15 15.11
CA ASN A 229 -2.91 10.34 15.68
C ASN A 229 -3.03 11.53 14.71
N ASN A 230 -3.30 12.72 15.25
CA ASN A 230 -3.40 13.97 14.49
C ASN A 230 -4.45 13.90 13.37
N ILE A 231 -5.65 13.41 13.68
CA ILE A 231 -6.74 13.35 12.72
C ILE A 231 -7.45 14.71 12.66
N ASN A 232 -7.59 15.25 11.47
CA ASN A 232 -8.30 16.48 11.19
C ASN A 232 -9.53 16.18 10.32
N GLY A 233 -10.69 15.96 10.95
CA GLY A 233 -11.92 15.64 10.21
C GLY A 233 -12.84 14.64 10.89
N GLU A 234 -13.51 13.82 10.10
CA GLU A 234 -14.39 12.74 10.54
C GLU A 234 -13.59 11.47 10.83
N LEU A 235 -13.99 10.72 11.85
CA LEU A 235 -13.34 9.44 12.17
C LEU A 235 -14.39 8.38 12.50
N ILE A 236 -14.36 7.28 11.77
CA ILE A 236 -15.05 6.03 12.11
C ILE A 236 -14.00 4.95 12.29
N THR A 237 -14.02 4.26 13.44
CA THR A 237 -13.18 3.07 13.61
C THR A 237 -13.97 1.97 14.30
N HIS A 238 -13.69 0.74 13.85
CA HIS A 238 -14.20 -0.46 14.51
C HIS A 238 -13.06 -1.47 14.71
N THR A 239 -13.01 -2.08 15.90
CA THR A 239 -12.20 -3.29 16.15
C THR A 239 -12.94 -4.24 17.08
N SER A 240 -12.71 -5.54 16.95
CA SER A 240 -13.30 -6.52 17.86
C SER A 240 -12.35 -6.95 18.97
N GLY A 241 -11.05 -6.97 18.72
CA GLY A 241 -10.09 -7.56 19.66
C GLY A 241 -9.07 -6.61 20.27
N GLY A 242 -8.66 -5.57 19.56
CA GLY A 242 -7.61 -4.66 20.02
C GLY A 242 -8.12 -3.47 20.81
N SER A 243 -7.28 -2.47 21.01
CA SER A 243 -7.65 -1.19 21.60
C SER A 243 -7.70 -0.09 20.53
N ILE A 244 -8.51 0.95 20.78
CA ILE A 244 -8.52 2.15 19.95
C ILE A 244 -7.87 3.29 20.72
N THR A 245 -6.85 3.91 20.13
CA THR A 245 -6.27 5.18 20.59
C THR A 245 -6.45 6.20 19.49
N ALA A 246 -7.22 7.26 19.75
CA ALA A 246 -7.50 8.30 18.78
C ALA A 246 -7.17 9.70 19.34
N SER A 247 -6.47 10.50 18.56
CA SER A 247 -6.20 11.91 18.84
C SER A 247 -6.63 12.75 17.63
N LEU A 248 -7.63 13.60 17.82
CA LEU A 248 -8.13 14.52 16.81
C LEU A 248 -7.62 15.93 17.09
N THR A 249 -7.09 16.60 16.08
CA THR A 249 -6.73 18.02 16.12
C THR A 249 -7.92 18.92 15.77
N LYS A 250 -8.85 18.40 14.99
CA LYS A 250 -10.13 19.01 14.69
C LYS A 250 -11.17 17.92 14.49
N VAL A 251 -12.32 18.07 15.12
CA VAL A 251 -13.48 17.17 14.90
C VAL A 251 -14.31 17.71 13.74
N GLY A 252 -14.54 16.88 12.73
CA GLY A 252 -15.39 17.21 11.58
C GLY A 252 -16.88 17.06 11.89
N LYS A 253 -17.61 16.35 11.06
CA LYS A 253 -19.08 16.19 11.20
C LYS A 253 -19.46 15.16 12.27
N TYR A 254 -18.62 14.18 12.53
CA TYR A 254 -18.87 13.13 13.54
C TYR A 254 -17.58 12.40 13.94
N VAL A 255 -17.66 11.74 15.10
CA VAL A 255 -16.69 10.71 15.54
C VAL A 255 -17.45 9.48 15.99
N THR A 256 -17.10 8.31 15.48
CA THR A 256 -17.67 7.04 15.90
C THR A 256 -16.56 6.04 16.15
N LEU A 257 -16.40 5.60 17.41
CA LEU A 257 -15.41 4.60 17.79
C LEU A 257 -16.13 3.43 18.45
N ASP A 258 -15.96 2.24 17.90
CA ASP A 258 -16.62 1.04 18.39
C ASP A 258 -15.60 -0.08 18.59
N ASN A 259 -15.63 -0.71 19.77
CA ASN A 259 -14.73 -1.77 20.14
C ASN A 259 -15.47 -2.85 20.94
N SER A 260 -15.42 -4.09 20.50
CA SER A 260 -16.10 -5.16 21.23
C SER A 260 -15.39 -5.56 22.53
N GLY A 261 -14.07 -5.51 22.61
CA GLY A 261 -13.35 -6.10 23.75
C GLY A 261 -12.31 -5.22 24.46
N GLY A 262 -11.70 -4.27 23.80
CA GLY A 262 -10.56 -3.51 24.35
C GLY A 262 -10.95 -2.13 24.90
N SER A 263 -9.96 -1.37 25.31
CA SER A 263 -10.14 -0.01 25.79
C SER A 263 -10.13 1.00 24.64
N ILE A 264 -10.80 2.13 24.85
CA ILE A 264 -10.78 3.27 23.93
C ILE A 264 -10.21 4.49 24.65
N ASN A 265 -9.15 5.06 24.10
CA ASN A 265 -8.56 6.32 24.54
C ASN A 265 -8.81 7.38 23.46
N LEU A 266 -9.60 8.41 23.78
CA LEU A 266 -9.95 9.47 22.85
C LEU A 266 -9.46 10.81 23.38
N LYS A 267 -8.63 11.49 22.60
CA LYS A 267 -8.24 12.90 22.82
C LYS A 267 -8.84 13.75 21.71
N MET A 268 -9.47 14.85 22.04
CA MET A 268 -10.10 15.75 21.08
C MET A 268 -10.18 17.19 21.61
N PRO A 269 -10.37 18.20 20.71
CA PRO A 269 -10.54 19.60 21.13
C PRO A 269 -11.78 19.79 22.02
N ASN A 270 -11.68 20.73 22.95
CA ASN A 270 -12.80 21.16 23.79
C ASN A 270 -13.70 22.14 23.02
N GLN A 271 -14.66 21.60 22.28
CA GLN A 271 -15.62 22.33 21.44
C GLN A 271 -17.08 21.91 21.74
N GLY A 272 -18.03 22.44 21.00
CA GLY A 272 -19.45 22.00 21.10
C GLY A 272 -19.60 20.55 20.60
N LEU A 273 -19.96 19.63 21.52
CA LEU A 273 -20.07 18.20 21.25
C LEU A 273 -21.35 17.61 21.84
N ASN A 274 -21.89 16.59 21.16
CA ASN A 274 -22.95 15.73 21.66
C ASN A 274 -22.35 14.37 21.97
N LEU A 275 -22.13 14.10 23.26
CA LEU A 275 -21.48 12.88 23.72
C LEU A 275 -22.48 11.75 23.93
N LYS A 276 -22.18 10.57 23.38
CA LYS A 276 -22.91 9.33 23.67
C LYS A 276 -21.85 8.21 23.86
N LEU A 277 -21.51 8.00 25.14
CA LEU A 277 -20.50 7.04 25.52
C LEU A 277 -21.11 5.86 26.26
N ARG A 278 -20.67 4.63 25.99
CA ARG A 278 -21.09 3.39 26.65
C ARG A 278 -19.93 2.47 26.87
N ALA A 279 -19.67 2.05 28.11
CA ALA A 279 -18.54 1.18 28.46
C ALA A 279 -18.79 0.49 29.81
N ASN A 280 -17.96 -0.47 30.21
CA ASN A 280 -17.96 -0.95 31.60
C ASN A 280 -17.45 0.12 32.56
N ARG A 281 -16.60 1.02 32.09
CA ARG A 281 -16.11 2.17 32.90
C ARG A 281 -15.78 3.34 31.98
N ILE A 282 -16.21 4.53 32.36
CA ILE A 282 -15.94 5.78 31.64
C ILE A 282 -15.16 6.73 32.54
N ARG A 283 -14.04 7.24 32.03
CA ARG A 283 -13.21 8.28 32.65
C ARG A 283 -13.14 9.46 31.73
N ILE A 284 -13.53 10.64 32.21
CA ILE A 284 -13.46 11.87 31.44
C ILE A 284 -12.69 12.89 32.27
N ASN A 285 -11.56 13.36 31.73
CA ASN A 285 -10.75 14.39 32.35
C ASN A 285 -11.24 15.77 31.89
N GLN A 286 -11.45 16.68 32.87
CA GLN A 286 -11.81 18.08 32.61
C GLN A 286 -13.10 18.26 31.81
N LEU A 287 -14.18 17.60 32.24
CA LEU A 287 -15.52 17.80 31.66
C LEU A 287 -16.11 19.12 32.20
N THR A 288 -16.07 20.17 31.41
CA THR A 288 -16.61 21.50 31.72
C THR A 288 -17.80 21.81 30.83
N ASN A 289 -18.70 22.68 31.29
CA ASN A 289 -19.90 23.08 30.53
C ASN A 289 -20.71 21.89 29.99
N PHE A 290 -20.87 20.86 30.81
CA PHE A 290 -21.60 19.64 30.44
C PHE A 290 -23.06 19.75 30.92
N ASN A 291 -23.99 19.39 30.05
CA ASN A 291 -25.39 19.27 30.35
C ASN A 291 -25.91 17.89 29.89
N GLY A 292 -26.38 17.06 30.83
CA GLY A 292 -26.83 15.70 30.55
C GLY A 292 -26.61 14.74 31.73
N SER A 293 -26.70 13.43 31.47
CA SER A 293 -26.42 12.38 32.45
C SER A 293 -24.99 11.84 32.33
N LYS A 294 -24.36 11.59 33.49
CA LYS A 294 -23.04 11.00 33.58
C LYS A 294 -23.03 9.96 34.69
N ASP A 295 -22.94 8.71 34.29
CA ASP A 295 -22.77 7.54 35.15
C ASP A 295 -21.39 6.89 34.88
N ASP A 296 -21.05 5.88 35.66
CA ASP A 296 -19.77 5.19 35.52
C ASP A 296 -19.64 4.40 34.20
N ASP A 297 -20.79 4.01 33.62
CA ASP A 297 -20.86 3.16 32.41
C ASP A 297 -21.55 3.86 31.22
N LYS A 298 -22.16 5.03 31.45
CA LYS A 298 -22.91 5.77 30.43
C LYS A 298 -22.75 7.26 30.60
N VAL A 299 -22.48 7.93 29.46
CA VAL A 299 -22.56 9.40 29.37
C VAL A 299 -23.40 9.76 28.17
N ASP A 300 -24.43 10.62 28.39
CA ASP A 300 -25.33 11.10 27.34
C ASP A 300 -25.65 12.57 27.61
N GLY A 301 -25.14 13.47 26.79
CA GLY A 301 -25.29 14.89 26.99
C GLY A 301 -24.45 15.75 26.05
N THR A 302 -24.46 17.04 26.33
CA THR A 302 -23.79 18.05 25.53
C THR A 302 -22.65 18.71 26.28
N VAL A 303 -21.57 19.01 25.58
CA VAL A 303 -20.43 19.83 26.04
C VAL A 303 -20.44 21.13 25.26
N ASN A 304 -20.23 22.26 25.94
CA ASN A 304 -20.23 23.61 25.35
C ASN A 304 -21.43 23.90 24.45
N GLY A 305 -22.65 23.58 24.94
CA GLY A 305 -23.89 23.84 24.21
C GLY A 305 -24.24 22.83 23.10
N GLY A 306 -23.45 21.77 22.92
CA GLY A 306 -23.68 20.75 21.91
C GLY A 306 -23.13 21.11 20.52
N GLY A 307 -23.25 20.18 19.60
CA GLY A 307 -22.73 20.34 18.24
C GLY A 307 -22.40 18.98 17.59
N VAL A 308 -21.14 18.67 17.40
CA VAL A 308 -20.72 17.46 16.67
C VAL A 308 -21.06 16.20 17.49
N PRO A 309 -21.70 15.19 16.88
CA PRO A 309 -21.95 13.91 17.51
C PRO A 309 -20.68 13.10 17.69
N VAL A 310 -20.46 12.62 18.91
CA VAL A 310 -19.37 11.73 19.30
C VAL A 310 -19.95 10.48 19.96
N LYS A 311 -19.89 9.36 19.25
CA LYS A 311 -20.36 8.06 19.73
C LYS A 311 -19.17 7.18 20.01
N VAL A 312 -19.08 6.65 21.24
CA VAL A 312 -17.99 5.74 21.61
C VAL A 312 -18.59 4.59 22.41
N SER A 313 -18.31 3.36 21.97
CA SER A 313 -18.79 2.15 22.66
C SER A 313 -17.71 1.10 22.81
N THR A 314 -17.65 0.45 23.98
CA THR A 314 -16.80 -0.70 24.24
C THR A 314 -17.31 -1.49 25.45
N SER A 315 -16.98 -2.79 25.53
CA SER A 315 -17.12 -3.55 26.78
C SER A 315 -15.95 -3.32 27.75
N GLY A 316 -14.94 -2.57 27.38
CA GLY A 316 -13.78 -2.23 28.23
C GLY A 316 -13.92 -0.87 28.93
N THR A 317 -12.86 -0.10 28.94
CA THR A 317 -12.80 1.24 29.52
C THR A 317 -12.74 2.31 28.42
N ILE A 318 -13.55 3.35 28.54
CA ILE A 318 -13.40 4.59 27.76
C ILE A 318 -12.65 5.62 28.59
N THR A 319 -11.62 6.21 28.03
CA THR A 319 -10.94 7.40 28.59
C THR A 319 -11.05 8.53 27.58
N VAL A 320 -11.65 9.66 27.97
CA VAL A 320 -11.76 10.87 27.15
C VAL A 320 -10.95 11.98 27.78
N SER A 321 -10.16 12.70 27.00
CA SER A 321 -9.46 13.92 27.40
C SER A 321 -9.70 15.02 26.37
N PHE A 322 -9.89 16.23 26.88
CA PHE A 322 -9.99 17.44 26.08
C PHE A 322 -8.68 18.21 26.15
N GLY A 323 -8.22 18.78 25.02
CA GLY A 323 -6.96 19.51 24.93
C GLY A 323 -7.05 20.72 24.02
#